data_08a80b44d6f7e7578f1b980b7285bf98
#
_entry.id   08a80b44d6f7e7578f1b980b7285bf98
#
_cell.length_a   1.000
_cell.length_b   1.000
_cell.length_c   1.000
_cell.angle_alpha   90.00
_cell.angle_beta   90.00
_cell.angle_gamma   90.00
#
_symmetry.space_group_name_H-M   'P 1'
#
loop_
_entity.id
_entity.type
_entity.pdbx_description
1 polymer ?
#
loop_
_entity_poly.entity_id
_entity_poly.type
_entity_poly.pdbx_seq_one_letter_code
_entity_poly.pdbx_strand_id
1 'polypeptide(L)'
;MASILEVQHLTKTYQSGDRALTVLDDVSFSIAPGETAAVVGPSGSGKTTLLGLCAGLDRASSGHVKLNGVELGTLTEDQRAAVRNESVGFIFQNFQLLSTLTALENVMVPIELRGEKGAQKQAMELLEKVGLADRHNHYPAQLSGGEQQRVSLARAFSNRPRLLFADEPTGNLDEATGEKVENLLFQLNQEANTTLVIVTHDLTLASKTQRIIRLKGGKLVEA
;
A
#
# COMPACT_ATOMS: atom_id res chain seq x y z
N MET A 1 -4.71 -13.43 -19.18
CA MET A 1 -3.73 -12.33 -19.03
C MET A 1 -2.94 -12.59 -17.77
N ALA A 2 -1.65 -12.24 -17.71
CA ALA A 2 -0.86 -12.44 -16.49
C ALA A 2 -1.35 -11.47 -15.40
N SER A 3 -1.60 -11.95 -14.20
CA SER A 3 -1.97 -11.13 -13.03
C SER A 3 -0.72 -10.46 -12.45
N ILE A 4 -0.85 -9.24 -11.92
CA ILE A 4 0.23 -8.58 -11.19
C ILE A 4 0.30 -9.08 -9.74
N LEU A 5 -0.86 -9.39 -9.17
CA LEU A 5 -1.00 -10.03 -7.86
C LEU A 5 -1.87 -11.27 -8.02
N GLU A 6 -1.39 -12.40 -7.52
CA GLU A 6 -2.13 -13.67 -7.50
C GLU A 6 -2.04 -14.25 -6.10
N VAL A 7 -3.19 -14.51 -5.51
CA VAL A 7 -3.35 -15.09 -4.17
C VAL A 7 -4.12 -16.40 -4.31
N GLN A 8 -3.55 -17.51 -3.81
CA GLN A 8 -4.13 -18.84 -3.95
C GLN A 8 -4.15 -19.55 -2.59
N HIS A 9 -5.34 -19.93 -2.12
CA HIS A 9 -5.57 -20.69 -0.90
C HIS A 9 -4.84 -20.14 0.33
N LEU A 10 -4.76 -18.79 0.42
CA LEU A 10 -3.96 -18.08 1.42
C LEU A 10 -4.59 -18.23 2.80
N THR A 11 -3.83 -18.79 3.73
CA THR A 11 -4.22 -18.92 5.13
C THR A 11 -3.16 -18.31 6.04
N LYS A 12 -3.60 -17.59 7.06
CA LYS A 12 -2.74 -17.03 8.11
C LYS A 12 -3.26 -17.36 9.48
N THR A 13 -2.47 -18.06 10.26
CA THR A 13 -2.74 -18.41 11.67
C THR A 13 -1.59 -17.91 12.53
N TYR A 14 -1.91 -17.18 13.58
CA TYR A 14 -0.96 -16.77 14.61
C TYR A 14 -1.08 -17.69 15.83
N GLN A 15 0.06 -18.05 16.42
CA GLN A 15 0.11 -18.78 17.68
C GLN A 15 0.28 -17.77 18.83
N SER A 16 -0.55 -17.88 19.86
CA SER A 16 -0.45 -17.11 21.10
C SER A 16 -0.58 -18.07 22.28
N GLY A 17 0.56 -18.56 22.77
CA GLY A 17 0.62 -19.67 23.73
C GLY A 17 -0.03 -20.93 23.13
N ASP A 18 -0.98 -21.53 23.86
CA ASP A 18 -1.72 -22.73 23.43
C ASP A 18 -2.90 -22.44 22.48
N ARG A 19 -3.14 -21.18 22.13
CA ARG A 19 -4.25 -20.78 21.26
C ARG A 19 -3.76 -20.44 19.85
N ALA A 20 -4.41 -21.03 18.86
CA ALA A 20 -4.24 -20.67 17.46
C ALA A 20 -5.38 -19.71 17.04
N LEU A 21 -5.01 -18.58 16.45
CA LEU A 21 -5.97 -17.60 15.87
C LEU A 21 -5.77 -17.58 14.35
N THR A 22 -6.73 -18.15 13.62
CA THR A 22 -6.75 -18.04 12.16
C THR A 22 -7.41 -16.71 11.77
N VAL A 23 -6.60 -15.82 11.17
CA VAL A 23 -7.02 -14.48 10.74
C VAL A 23 -7.46 -14.46 9.29
N LEU A 24 -6.86 -15.32 8.45
CA LEU A 24 -7.27 -15.55 7.06
C LEU A 24 -7.40 -17.04 6.83
N ASP A 25 -8.45 -17.43 6.12
CA ASP A 25 -8.80 -18.83 5.87
C ASP A 25 -9.22 -19.02 4.42
N ASP A 26 -8.36 -19.68 3.65
CA ASP A 26 -8.57 -20.07 2.24
C ASP A 26 -8.94 -18.92 1.29
N VAL A 27 -8.19 -17.83 1.34
CA VAL A 27 -8.41 -16.63 0.51
C VAL A 27 -7.77 -16.81 -0.86
N SER A 28 -8.56 -16.66 -1.95
CA SER A 28 -8.05 -16.76 -3.33
C SER A 28 -8.63 -15.66 -4.20
N PHE A 29 -7.76 -14.85 -4.83
CA PHE A 29 -8.12 -13.85 -5.83
C PHE A 29 -6.92 -13.44 -6.67
N SER A 30 -7.16 -12.70 -7.74
CA SER A 30 -6.10 -12.12 -8.56
C SER A 30 -6.44 -10.68 -8.96
N ILE A 31 -5.41 -9.86 -9.19
CA ILE A 31 -5.53 -8.48 -9.67
C ILE A 31 -4.76 -8.35 -10.98
N ALA A 32 -5.39 -7.76 -11.99
CA ALA A 32 -4.76 -7.52 -13.27
C ALA A 32 -3.85 -6.27 -13.24
N PRO A 33 -2.84 -6.16 -14.12
CA PRO A 33 -2.07 -4.91 -14.26
C PRO A 33 -2.97 -3.72 -14.60
N GLY A 34 -2.79 -2.60 -13.90
CA GLY A 34 -3.56 -1.37 -14.06
C GLY A 34 -4.97 -1.40 -13.44
N GLU A 35 -5.38 -2.53 -12.85
CA GLU A 35 -6.66 -2.63 -12.14
C GLU A 35 -6.63 -1.83 -10.83
N THR A 36 -7.75 -1.20 -10.47
CA THR A 36 -7.96 -0.65 -9.14
C THR A 36 -8.96 -1.51 -8.37
N ALA A 37 -8.58 -1.97 -7.17
CA ALA A 37 -9.42 -2.82 -6.34
C ALA A 37 -9.47 -2.31 -4.90
N ALA A 38 -10.62 -2.46 -4.25
CA ALA A 38 -10.77 -2.21 -2.82
C ALA A 38 -11.04 -3.51 -2.06
N VAL A 39 -10.32 -3.75 -0.98
CA VAL A 39 -10.61 -4.81 -0.02
C VAL A 39 -11.39 -4.19 1.14
N VAL A 40 -12.66 -4.57 1.28
CA VAL A 40 -13.55 -4.03 2.30
C VAL A 40 -13.97 -5.11 3.30
N GLY A 41 -14.30 -4.68 4.51
CA GLY A 41 -14.80 -5.57 5.57
C GLY A 41 -14.77 -4.89 6.93
N PRO A 42 -15.44 -5.46 7.94
CA PRO A 42 -15.46 -4.91 9.29
C PRO A 42 -14.06 -4.88 9.92
N SER A 43 -13.89 -4.10 10.99
CA SER A 43 -12.66 -4.13 11.77
C SER A 43 -12.35 -5.55 12.25
N GLY A 44 -11.09 -5.96 12.23
CA GLY A 44 -10.67 -7.31 12.62
C GLY A 44 -10.96 -8.40 11.59
N SER A 45 -11.45 -8.09 10.38
CA SER A 45 -11.71 -9.11 9.35
C SER A 45 -10.45 -9.66 8.66
N GLY A 46 -9.26 -9.13 8.95
CA GLY A 46 -8.00 -9.59 8.38
C GLY A 46 -7.47 -8.75 7.21
N LYS A 47 -8.06 -7.59 6.90
CA LYS A 47 -7.69 -6.76 5.73
C LYS A 47 -6.21 -6.34 5.72
N THR A 48 -5.74 -5.74 6.82
CA THR A 48 -4.33 -5.31 6.97
C THR A 48 -3.38 -6.51 6.93
N THR A 49 -3.78 -7.66 7.52
CA THR A 49 -3.03 -8.91 7.43
C THR A 49 -2.92 -9.40 5.98
N LEU A 50 -4.05 -9.38 5.25
CA LEU A 50 -4.08 -9.75 3.84
C LEU A 50 -3.15 -8.86 3.01
N LEU A 51 -3.23 -7.54 3.21
CA LEU A 51 -2.34 -6.58 2.55
C LEU A 51 -0.87 -6.88 2.86
N GLY A 52 -0.53 -7.10 4.14
CA GLY A 52 0.84 -7.41 4.55
C GLY A 52 1.39 -8.69 3.92
N LEU A 53 0.57 -9.73 3.77
CA LEU A 53 0.94 -10.98 3.08
C LEU A 53 1.10 -10.76 1.56
N CYS A 54 0.17 -10.05 0.93
CA CYS A 54 0.23 -9.71 -0.50
C CYS A 54 1.46 -8.87 -0.85
N ALA A 55 1.90 -8.05 0.09
CA ALA A 55 3.09 -7.22 -0.06
C ALA A 55 4.39 -7.92 0.35
N GLY A 56 4.32 -9.14 0.85
CA GLY A 56 5.49 -9.88 1.35
C GLY A 56 6.11 -9.28 2.62
N LEU A 57 5.34 -8.52 3.42
CA LEU A 57 5.77 -8.02 4.74
C LEU A 57 5.68 -9.10 5.82
N ASP A 58 4.83 -10.10 5.62
CA ASP A 58 4.67 -11.25 6.50
C ASP A 58 4.64 -12.55 5.68
N ARG A 59 4.71 -13.69 6.33
CA ARG A 59 4.64 -15.01 5.72
C ARG A 59 3.29 -15.66 5.93
N ALA A 60 2.75 -16.26 4.89
CA ALA A 60 1.57 -17.10 4.99
C ALA A 60 1.85 -18.35 5.85
N SER A 61 0.83 -18.87 6.51
CA SER A 61 0.88 -20.19 7.14
C SER A 61 0.73 -21.31 6.11
N SER A 62 -0.10 -21.08 5.07
CA SER A 62 -0.22 -21.92 3.88
C SER A 62 -0.77 -21.12 2.71
N GLY A 63 -0.75 -21.70 1.51
CA GLY A 63 -1.13 -21.05 0.28
C GLY A 63 0.02 -20.26 -0.35
N HIS A 64 -0.30 -19.52 -1.43
CA HIS A 64 0.68 -18.87 -2.28
C HIS A 64 0.33 -17.43 -2.58
N VAL A 65 1.35 -16.57 -2.65
CA VAL A 65 1.24 -15.20 -3.13
C VAL A 65 2.30 -14.97 -4.19
N LYS A 66 1.87 -14.64 -5.40
CA LYS A 66 2.75 -14.18 -6.48
C LYS A 66 2.57 -12.69 -6.71
N LEU A 67 3.66 -11.96 -6.70
CA LEU A 67 3.73 -10.56 -7.02
C LEU A 67 4.57 -10.36 -8.27
N ASN A 68 3.98 -9.77 -9.31
CA ASN A 68 4.64 -9.57 -10.60
C ASN A 68 5.29 -10.87 -11.15
N GLY A 69 4.62 -12.01 -10.99
CA GLY A 69 5.08 -13.33 -11.39
C GLY A 69 6.07 -14.01 -10.43
N VAL A 70 6.51 -13.33 -9.36
CA VAL A 70 7.47 -13.86 -8.37
C VAL A 70 6.73 -14.46 -7.19
N GLU A 71 6.99 -15.73 -6.86
CA GLU A 71 6.41 -16.43 -5.70
C GLU A 71 7.09 -15.96 -4.41
N LEU A 72 6.36 -15.25 -3.55
CA LEU A 72 6.92 -14.63 -2.34
C LEU A 72 7.25 -15.64 -1.23
N GLY A 73 6.51 -16.74 -1.16
CA GLY A 73 6.66 -17.76 -0.12
C GLY A 73 8.02 -18.47 -0.11
N THR A 74 8.68 -18.54 -1.28
CA THR A 74 9.97 -19.22 -1.46
C THR A 74 11.18 -18.31 -1.19
N LEU A 75 10.96 -17.01 -1.05
CA LEU A 75 12.02 -16.00 -0.93
C LEU A 75 12.53 -15.85 0.51
N THR A 76 13.81 -15.50 0.64
CA THR A 76 14.37 -14.94 1.89
C THR A 76 13.80 -13.54 2.15
N GLU A 77 14.01 -12.99 3.36
CA GLU A 77 13.56 -11.63 3.66
C GLU A 77 14.22 -10.58 2.78
N ASP A 78 15.53 -10.71 2.55
CA ASP A 78 16.27 -9.77 1.68
C ASP A 78 15.74 -9.81 0.24
N GLN A 79 15.42 -11.00 -0.28
CA GLN A 79 14.83 -11.15 -1.61
C GLN A 79 13.43 -10.54 -1.67
N ARG A 80 12.59 -10.72 -0.64
CA ARG A 80 11.27 -10.08 -0.55
C ARG A 80 11.40 -8.55 -0.47
N ALA A 81 12.36 -8.05 0.33
CA ALA A 81 12.65 -6.63 0.41
C ALA A 81 13.07 -6.05 -0.96
N ALA A 82 13.88 -6.77 -1.74
CA ALA A 82 14.24 -6.38 -3.10
C ALA A 82 13.01 -6.31 -4.02
N VAL A 83 12.12 -7.33 -3.99
CA VAL A 83 10.88 -7.33 -4.78
C VAL A 83 9.96 -6.17 -4.37
N ARG A 84 9.82 -5.89 -3.07
CA ARG A 84 9.06 -4.73 -2.58
C ARG A 84 9.62 -3.43 -3.11
N ASN A 85 10.92 -3.22 -2.96
CA ASN A 85 11.58 -1.98 -3.40
C ASN A 85 11.47 -1.76 -4.91
N GLU A 86 11.50 -2.84 -5.70
CA GLU A 86 11.37 -2.76 -7.15
C GLU A 86 9.93 -2.50 -7.63
N SER A 87 8.94 -3.12 -6.99
CA SER A 87 7.61 -3.28 -7.58
C SER A 87 6.47 -2.68 -6.76
N VAL A 88 6.69 -2.36 -5.47
CA VAL A 88 5.61 -2.02 -4.53
C VAL A 88 5.78 -0.63 -3.94
N GLY A 89 4.70 0.13 -3.91
CA GLY A 89 4.56 1.33 -3.09
C GLY A 89 3.57 1.10 -1.95
N PHE A 90 3.72 1.86 -0.86
CA PHE A 90 2.86 1.77 0.32
C PHE A 90 2.37 3.12 0.78
N ILE A 91 1.07 3.18 1.09
CA ILE A 91 0.42 4.28 1.79
C ILE A 91 -0.22 3.68 3.04
N PHE A 92 0.09 4.25 4.21
CA PHE A 92 -0.41 3.77 5.50
C PHE A 92 -1.31 4.80 6.17
N GLN A 93 -2.23 4.35 6.98
CA GLN A 93 -3.13 5.19 7.76
C GLN A 93 -2.37 6.17 8.67
N ASN A 94 -1.27 5.74 9.28
CA ASN A 94 -0.43 6.55 10.18
C ASN A 94 0.76 7.20 9.46
N PHE A 95 0.65 7.43 8.14
CA PHE A 95 1.65 8.04 7.27
C PHE A 95 3.01 7.33 7.25
N GLN A 96 3.48 6.83 8.39
CA GLN A 96 4.76 6.14 8.61
C GLN A 96 5.96 6.89 8.02
N LEU A 97 5.97 8.21 8.19
CA LEU A 97 7.12 9.03 7.84
C LEU A 97 8.25 8.85 8.86
N LEU A 98 9.48 8.87 8.37
CA LEU A 98 10.68 8.86 9.21
C LEU A 98 10.79 10.24 9.86
N SER A 99 10.57 10.31 11.18
CA SER A 99 10.46 11.57 11.93
C SER A 99 11.74 12.39 11.97
N THR A 100 12.89 11.75 11.75
CA THR A 100 14.22 12.36 11.69
C THR A 100 14.61 12.90 10.32
N LEU A 101 13.78 12.65 9.31
CA LEU A 101 14.00 13.08 7.93
C LEU A 101 12.97 14.16 7.57
N THR A 102 13.39 15.11 6.73
CA THR A 102 12.51 16.11 6.11
C THR A 102 11.52 15.46 5.14
N ALA A 103 10.52 16.21 4.66
CA ALA A 103 9.60 15.76 3.62
C ALA A 103 10.34 15.29 2.36
N LEU A 104 11.34 16.07 1.92
CA LEU A 104 12.16 15.73 0.77
C LEU A 104 12.91 14.42 0.97
N GLU A 105 13.61 14.28 2.10
CA GLU A 105 14.39 13.08 2.41
C GLU A 105 13.50 11.85 2.54
N ASN A 106 12.31 11.96 3.14
CA ASN A 106 11.33 10.87 3.18
C ASN A 106 10.96 10.36 1.78
N VAL A 107 10.80 11.26 0.80
CA VAL A 107 10.49 10.88 -0.59
C VAL A 107 11.72 10.34 -1.32
N MET A 108 12.93 10.78 -0.94
CA MET A 108 14.18 10.30 -1.53
C MET A 108 14.52 8.85 -1.14
N VAL A 109 14.20 8.42 0.08
CA VAL A 109 14.59 7.11 0.63
C VAL A 109 14.37 5.94 -0.34
N PRO A 110 13.19 5.73 -0.95
CA PRO A 110 13.00 4.58 -1.85
C PRO A 110 13.88 4.66 -3.12
N ILE A 111 14.15 5.86 -3.63
CA ILE A 111 14.99 6.10 -4.81
C ILE A 111 16.45 5.77 -4.50
N GLU A 112 16.94 6.22 -3.33
CA GLU A 112 18.31 5.98 -2.88
C GLU A 112 18.57 4.50 -2.59
N LEU A 113 17.60 3.80 -1.97
CA LEU A 113 17.67 2.35 -1.74
C LEU A 113 17.76 1.53 -3.03
N ARG A 114 17.32 2.09 -4.17
CA ARG A 114 17.50 1.49 -5.51
C ARG A 114 18.84 1.85 -6.14
N GLY A 115 19.63 2.71 -5.50
CA GLY A 115 20.90 3.21 -6.06
C GLY A 115 20.71 4.14 -7.28
N GLU A 116 19.51 4.68 -7.47
CA GLU A 116 19.22 5.58 -8.59
C GLU A 116 19.87 6.96 -8.37
N LYS A 117 20.38 7.54 -9.45
CA LYS A 117 20.92 8.90 -9.43
C LYS A 117 19.82 9.95 -9.54
N GLY A 118 20.03 11.13 -8.94
CA GLY A 118 19.12 12.26 -9.06
C GLY A 118 17.88 12.15 -8.16
N ALA A 119 17.97 11.42 -7.05
CA ALA A 119 16.90 11.25 -6.07
C ALA A 119 16.27 12.59 -5.63
N GLN A 120 17.11 13.60 -5.34
CA GLN A 120 16.63 14.91 -4.91
C GLN A 120 15.73 15.58 -5.96
N LYS A 121 16.10 15.54 -7.25
CA LYS A 121 15.31 16.14 -8.33
C LYS A 121 13.97 15.41 -8.49
N GLN A 122 13.98 14.08 -8.52
CA GLN A 122 12.77 13.27 -8.64
C GLN A 122 11.84 13.48 -7.44
N ALA A 123 12.38 13.52 -6.22
CA ALA A 123 11.61 13.77 -5.01
C ALA A 123 10.99 15.18 -4.99
N MET A 124 11.71 16.21 -5.45
CA MET A 124 11.16 17.56 -5.57
C MET A 124 10.01 17.63 -6.58
N GLU A 125 10.14 16.99 -7.74
CA GLU A 125 9.06 16.92 -8.74
C GLU A 125 7.80 16.25 -8.17
N LEU A 126 7.96 15.21 -7.33
CA LEU A 126 6.83 14.56 -6.66
C LEU A 126 6.22 15.44 -5.57
N LEU A 127 7.04 16.13 -4.78
CA LEU A 127 6.53 17.09 -3.77
C LEU A 127 5.79 18.25 -4.42
N GLU A 128 6.24 18.73 -5.57
CA GLU A 128 5.51 19.75 -6.35
C GLU A 128 4.16 19.20 -6.82
N LYS A 129 4.08 17.99 -7.35
CA LYS A 129 2.83 17.32 -7.77
C LYS A 129 1.82 17.18 -6.64
N VAL A 130 2.28 16.96 -5.40
CA VAL A 130 1.40 16.88 -4.23
C VAL A 130 1.18 18.23 -3.53
N GLY A 131 1.65 19.35 -4.13
CA GLY A 131 1.47 20.71 -3.63
C GLY A 131 2.25 21.00 -2.35
N LEU A 132 3.47 20.45 -2.22
CA LEU A 132 4.33 20.60 -1.03
C LEU A 132 5.75 21.07 -1.37
N ALA A 133 5.95 21.72 -2.53
CA ALA A 133 7.27 22.25 -2.91
C ALA A 133 7.85 23.17 -1.82
N ASP A 134 7.04 24.06 -1.25
CA ASP A 134 7.45 25.02 -0.20
C ASP A 134 7.64 24.36 1.18
N ARG A 135 7.28 23.07 1.32
CA ARG A 135 7.37 22.30 2.56
C ARG A 135 8.47 21.26 2.55
N HIS A 136 9.27 21.19 1.50
CA HIS A 136 10.27 20.13 1.29
C HIS A 136 11.28 19.98 2.44
N ASN A 137 11.65 21.06 3.12
CA ASN A 137 12.57 21.07 4.27
C ASN A 137 11.88 20.89 5.65
N HIS A 138 10.57 20.71 5.70
CA HIS A 138 9.85 20.51 6.96
C HIS A 138 9.97 19.06 7.43
N TYR A 139 10.12 18.88 8.73
CA TYR A 139 10.04 17.58 9.38
C TYR A 139 8.58 17.19 9.60
N PRO A 140 8.26 15.88 9.71
CA PRO A 140 6.87 15.41 9.91
C PRO A 140 6.13 16.14 11.05
N ALA A 141 6.80 16.43 12.17
CA ALA A 141 6.21 17.14 13.30
C ALA A 141 5.78 18.59 12.97
N GLN A 142 6.24 19.17 11.87
CA GLN A 142 5.93 20.52 11.43
C GLN A 142 4.83 20.53 10.35
N LEU A 143 4.33 19.36 9.96
CA LEU A 143 3.34 19.17 8.91
C LEU A 143 1.99 18.77 9.53
N SER A 144 0.91 19.30 8.97
CA SER A 144 -0.45 18.82 9.27
C SER A 144 -0.64 17.37 8.83
N GLY A 145 -1.67 16.67 9.35
CA GLY A 145 -1.96 15.29 8.95
C GLY A 145 -2.16 15.12 7.44
N GLY A 146 -2.88 16.06 6.81
CA GLY A 146 -3.06 16.04 5.35
C GLY A 146 -1.76 16.30 4.57
N GLU A 147 -0.85 17.16 5.08
CA GLU A 147 0.46 17.35 4.48
C GLU A 147 1.33 16.10 4.64
N GLN A 148 1.33 15.46 5.82
CA GLN A 148 2.05 14.20 6.05
C GLN A 148 1.55 13.11 5.11
N GLN A 149 0.23 12.99 4.90
CA GLN A 149 -0.32 12.02 3.96
C GLN A 149 0.08 12.31 2.52
N ARG A 150 0.14 13.58 2.11
CA ARG A 150 0.64 13.93 0.77
C ARG A 150 2.13 13.63 0.60
N VAL A 151 2.96 13.79 1.64
CA VAL A 151 4.36 13.31 1.63
C VAL A 151 4.41 11.79 1.50
N SER A 152 3.54 11.05 2.23
CA SER A 152 3.42 9.59 2.12
C SER A 152 3.02 9.15 0.71
N LEU A 153 2.09 9.87 0.05
CA LEU A 153 1.75 9.66 -1.36
C LEU A 153 2.97 9.85 -2.26
N ALA A 154 3.66 10.98 -2.17
CA ALA A 154 4.85 11.26 -2.97
C ALA A 154 5.93 10.17 -2.79
N ARG A 155 6.17 9.73 -1.54
CA ARG A 155 7.08 8.63 -1.23
C ARG A 155 6.65 7.31 -1.86
N ALA A 156 5.35 6.99 -1.81
CA ALA A 156 4.82 5.74 -2.35
C ALA A 156 4.97 5.63 -3.88
N PHE A 157 4.95 6.76 -4.59
CA PHE A 157 5.16 6.82 -6.03
C PHE A 157 6.62 7.03 -6.45
N SER A 158 7.53 7.30 -5.50
CA SER A 158 8.91 7.69 -5.82
C SER A 158 9.74 6.61 -6.50
N ASN A 159 9.47 5.33 -6.20
CA ASN A 159 10.10 4.19 -6.86
C ASN A 159 9.35 3.70 -8.12
N ARG A 160 8.34 4.45 -8.61
CA ARG A 160 7.52 4.10 -9.78
C ARG A 160 6.95 2.67 -9.67
N PRO A 161 6.18 2.38 -8.62
CA PRO A 161 5.72 1.04 -8.32
C PRO A 161 4.78 0.51 -9.42
N ARG A 162 4.81 -0.79 -9.64
CA ARG A 162 3.82 -1.47 -10.49
C ARG A 162 2.52 -1.73 -9.74
N LEU A 163 2.62 -1.87 -8.42
CA LEU A 163 1.49 -2.10 -7.52
C LEU A 163 1.61 -1.19 -6.29
N LEU A 164 0.55 -0.46 -6.00
CA LEU A 164 0.41 0.40 -4.84
C LEU A 164 -0.57 -0.23 -3.86
N PHE A 165 -0.17 -0.42 -2.64
CA PHE A 165 -1.04 -0.78 -1.52
C PHE A 165 -1.35 0.45 -0.68
N ALA A 166 -2.64 0.67 -0.35
CA ALA A 166 -3.09 1.74 0.51
C ALA A 166 -3.95 1.17 1.64
N ASP A 167 -3.48 1.26 2.87
CA ASP A 167 -4.19 0.81 4.07
C ASP A 167 -4.83 2.01 4.76
N GLU A 168 -6.17 2.12 4.65
CA GLU A 168 -6.98 3.22 5.21
C GLU A 168 -6.38 4.60 4.91
N PRO A 169 -6.16 4.98 3.64
CA PRO A 169 -5.32 6.13 3.26
C PRO A 169 -5.83 7.48 3.77
N THR A 170 -7.08 7.58 4.20
CA THR A 170 -7.71 8.80 4.71
C THR A 170 -8.27 8.66 6.12
N GLY A 171 -8.08 7.50 6.75
CA GLY A 171 -8.71 7.15 8.03
C GLY A 171 -8.35 8.05 9.23
N ASN A 172 -7.27 8.84 9.14
CA ASN A 172 -6.83 9.78 10.18
C ASN A 172 -7.03 11.26 9.78
N LEU A 173 -7.82 11.52 8.72
CA LEU A 173 -8.04 12.88 8.21
C LEU A 173 -9.50 13.29 8.40
N ASP A 174 -9.73 14.59 8.50
CA ASP A 174 -11.08 15.14 8.37
C ASP A 174 -11.62 14.92 6.95
N GLU A 175 -12.94 14.94 6.79
CA GLU A 175 -13.62 14.62 5.53
C GLU A 175 -13.11 15.48 4.35
N ALA A 176 -12.99 16.80 4.53
CA ALA A 176 -12.57 17.72 3.46
C ALA A 176 -11.10 17.50 3.04
N THR A 177 -10.24 17.19 4.00
CA THR A 177 -8.82 16.85 3.74
C THR A 177 -8.72 15.47 3.13
N GLY A 178 -9.49 14.50 3.62
CA GLY A 178 -9.57 13.15 3.09
C GLY A 178 -9.94 13.12 1.61
N GLU A 179 -11.00 13.83 1.22
CA GLU A 179 -11.43 13.92 -0.18
C GLU A 179 -10.33 14.47 -1.12
N LYS A 180 -9.59 15.51 -0.67
CA LYS A 180 -8.46 16.05 -1.46
C LYS A 180 -7.34 15.01 -1.64
N VAL A 181 -7.02 14.27 -0.58
CA VAL A 181 -5.98 13.22 -0.61
C VAL A 181 -6.41 12.05 -1.49
N GLU A 182 -7.68 11.63 -1.44
CA GLU A 182 -8.24 10.60 -2.31
C GLU A 182 -8.15 10.99 -3.78
N ASN A 183 -8.61 12.19 -4.12
CA ASN A 183 -8.56 12.70 -5.49
C ASN A 183 -7.12 12.73 -6.02
N LEU A 184 -6.17 13.17 -5.19
CA LEU A 184 -4.74 13.19 -5.52
C LEU A 184 -4.19 11.76 -5.71
N LEU A 185 -4.57 10.80 -4.86
CA LEU A 185 -4.19 9.40 -4.99
C LEU A 185 -4.64 8.82 -6.33
N PHE A 186 -5.91 8.99 -6.70
CA PHE A 186 -6.44 8.48 -7.97
C PHE A 186 -5.83 9.20 -9.18
N GLN A 187 -5.57 10.51 -9.09
CA GLN A 187 -4.88 11.25 -10.13
C GLN A 187 -3.46 10.69 -10.36
N LEU A 188 -2.65 10.57 -9.30
CA LEU A 188 -1.29 10.04 -9.41
C LEU A 188 -1.28 8.58 -9.91
N ASN A 189 -2.25 7.77 -9.45
CA ASN A 189 -2.41 6.40 -9.91
C ASN A 189 -2.69 6.31 -11.42
N GLN A 190 -3.58 7.16 -11.93
CA GLN A 190 -3.91 7.24 -13.34
C GLN A 190 -2.72 7.72 -14.18
N GLU A 191 -2.01 8.78 -13.73
CA GLU A 191 -0.83 9.30 -14.42
C GLU A 191 0.30 8.26 -14.51
N ALA A 192 0.50 7.49 -13.44
CA ALA A 192 1.54 6.46 -13.36
C ALA A 192 1.12 5.11 -13.99
N ASN A 193 -0.17 4.94 -14.32
CA ASN A 193 -0.76 3.67 -14.76
C ASN A 193 -0.41 2.51 -13.82
N THR A 194 -0.48 2.77 -12.50
CA THR A 194 -0.12 1.82 -11.44
C THR A 194 -1.35 0.99 -11.05
N THR A 195 -1.17 -0.28 -10.77
CA THR A 195 -2.21 -1.10 -10.12
C THR A 195 -2.41 -0.62 -8.70
N LEU A 196 -3.68 -0.49 -8.23
CA LEU A 196 -3.99 0.02 -6.90
C LEU A 196 -4.85 -0.95 -6.12
N VAL A 197 -4.41 -1.30 -4.92
CA VAL A 197 -5.21 -2.07 -3.96
C VAL A 197 -5.39 -1.24 -2.70
N ILE A 198 -6.64 -0.84 -2.43
CA ILE A 198 -7.02 -0.07 -1.24
C ILE A 198 -7.64 -1.02 -0.22
N VAL A 199 -7.19 -0.96 1.01
CA VAL A 199 -7.87 -1.57 2.16
C VAL A 199 -8.64 -0.46 2.87
N THR A 200 -9.95 -0.61 3.01
CA THR A 200 -10.76 0.40 3.69
C THR A 200 -12.06 -0.19 4.26
N HIS A 201 -12.65 0.48 5.22
CA HIS A 201 -14.03 0.27 5.67
C HIS A 201 -15.00 1.29 5.06
N ASP A 202 -14.48 2.33 4.38
CA ASP A 202 -15.28 3.34 3.70
C ASP A 202 -15.74 2.82 2.33
N LEU A 203 -17.07 2.63 2.22
CA LEU A 203 -17.69 2.16 0.98
C LEU A 203 -17.71 3.24 -0.12
N THR A 204 -17.66 4.51 0.25
CA THR A 204 -17.60 5.63 -0.71
C THR A 204 -16.25 5.60 -1.43
N LEU A 205 -15.16 5.48 -0.68
CA LEU A 205 -13.83 5.31 -1.24
C LEU A 205 -13.74 4.01 -2.08
N ALA A 206 -14.26 2.92 -1.56
CA ALA A 206 -14.27 1.63 -2.27
C ALA A 206 -15.01 1.70 -3.60
N SER A 207 -16.12 2.44 -3.68
CA SER A 207 -16.92 2.59 -4.92
C SER A 207 -16.19 3.33 -6.04
N LYS A 208 -15.11 4.06 -5.74
CA LYS A 208 -14.24 4.73 -6.72
C LYS A 208 -13.30 3.75 -7.44
N THR A 209 -13.18 2.50 -6.95
CA THR A 209 -12.35 1.46 -7.56
C THR A 209 -13.17 0.61 -8.55
N GLN A 210 -12.47 -0.05 -9.50
CA GLN A 210 -13.10 -0.90 -10.52
C GLN A 210 -13.67 -2.20 -9.94
N ARG A 211 -13.13 -2.68 -8.80
CA ARG A 211 -13.52 -3.94 -8.18
C ARG A 211 -13.53 -3.85 -6.67
N ILE A 212 -14.52 -4.46 -6.05
CA ILE A 212 -14.63 -4.58 -4.60
C ILE A 212 -14.49 -6.04 -4.20
N ILE A 213 -13.55 -6.31 -3.30
CA ILE A 213 -13.30 -7.62 -2.69
C ILE A 213 -13.79 -7.55 -1.25
N ARG A 214 -14.74 -8.39 -0.86
CA ARG A 214 -15.31 -8.37 0.48
C ARG A 214 -14.68 -9.44 1.36
N LEU A 215 -14.14 -9.01 2.52
CA LEU A 215 -13.53 -9.90 3.51
C LEU A 215 -14.36 -9.89 4.80
N LYS A 216 -14.79 -11.06 5.26
CA LYS A 216 -15.54 -11.22 6.50
C LYS A 216 -15.06 -12.45 7.25
N GLY A 217 -14.63 -12.28 8.54
CA GLY A 217 -14.15 -13.40 9.35
C GLY A 217 -12.99 -14.16 8.71
N GLY A 218 -12.08 -13.47 8.02
CA GLY A 218 -10.92 -14.05 7.37
C GLY A 218 -11.20 -14.74 6.02
N LYS A 219 -12.43 -14.71 5.51
CA LYS A 219 -12.82 -15.33 4.24
C LYS A 219 -13.33 -14.31 3.24
N LEU A 220 -13.15 -14.60 1.95
CA LEU A 220 -13.85 -13.86 0.91
C LEU A 220 -15.33 -14.20 0.94
N VAL A 221 -16.17 -13.18 0.83
CA VAL A 221 -17.61 -13.34 0.64
C VAL A 221 -17.97 -12.79 -0.75
N GLU A 222 -18.83 -13.53 -1.45
CA GLU A 222 -19.36 -13.08 -2.75
C GLU A 222 -20.13 -11.76 -2.58
N ALA A 223 -20.02 -10.92 -3.61
CA ALA A 223 -20.67 -9.60 -3.64
C ALA A 223 -22.15 -9.70 -3.93
#